data_53971b9202c93de9cfd22ab091edaa50
#
_entry.id   53971b9202c93de9cfd22ab091edaa50
#
_cell.length_a   1.000
_cell.length_b   1.000
_cell.length_c   1.000
_cell.angle_alpha   90.00
_cell.angle_beta   90.00
_cell.angle_gamma   90.00
#
_symmetry.space_group_name_H-M   'P 1'
#
loop_
_entity.id
_entity.type
_entity.pdbx_description
1 polymer ?
#
loop_
_entity_poly.entity_id
_entity_poly.type
_entity_poly.pdbx_seq_one_letter_code
_entity_poly.pdbx_strand_id
1 'polypeptide(L)'
;MPNSDIVTSFRLQDQPQHSAHQQEPQFRCRSSFNSGVKERAPLRRAFWTFATILCCLASSAKAAGIQLLQSDPALSGAIWYPCAAEPTHVALGNLSVGADFDLKGVKDCPVMGARLPLVIYSHGRGGFFGQQHDTAGALADAGFVVAAINHPGDTANDSSRRNTLSVWQSRPADIVRLLDFMLKEWKDRAVIDPAKVGFAGFSLGGATGFVLMGIRPDFARIAGLCKETTGACAELHNGVTPPEPIHDARIRAAVIIDPAPGLLTRENLAVVKVPFQFWRSQFGGPGVGDGSGTERVAEGLPGKPEIHVVPAGHFAFLAPCSPELAAAVPRICTDVPAGFDRAGFHREFNGGRDILP
;
A
#
# COMPACT_ATOMS: atom_id res chain seq x y z
N MET A 1 9.39 0.32 20.31
CA MET A 1 8.17 0.66 19.55
C MET A 1 7.68 -0.62 18.90
N PRO A 2 6.39 -0.97 18.94
CA PRO A 2 5.91 -2.17 18.27
C PRO A 2 6.08 -2.02 16.76
N ASN A 3 6.34 -3.14 16.08
CA ASN A 3 6.50 -3.22 14.64
C ASN A 3 5.20 -2.86 13.92
N SER A 4 5.11 -1.66 13.45
CA SER A 4 3.93 -1.07 12.82
C SER A 4 4.20 -0.70 11.36
N ASP A 5 4.69 -1.65 10.58
CA ASP A 5 4.83 -1.45 9.14
C ASP A 5 3.59 -1.95 8.37
N ILE A 6 3.40 -1.45 7.15
CA ILE A 6 2.26 -1.81 6.30
C ILE A 6 2.25 -3.31 5.97
N VAL A 7 3.41 -3.95 5.86
CA VAL A 7 3.55 -5.38 5.58
C VAL A 7 3.05 -6.21 6.77
N THR A 8 3.40 -5.80 7.99
CA THR A 8 2.97 -6.47 9.22
C THR A 8 1.46 -6.38 9.40
N SER A 9 0.83 -5.24 9.06
CA SER A 9 -0.60 -5.04 9.17
C SER A 9 -1.42 -6.10 8.40
N PHE A 10 -1.01 -6.43 7.18
CA PHE A 10 -1.70 -7.44 6.39
C PHE A 10 -1.39 -8.89 6.82
N ARG A 11 -0.28 -9.12 7.53
CA ARG A 11 0.13 -10.46 7.97
C ARG A 11 -0.46 -10.89 9.31
N LEU A 12 -0.65 -9.97 10.24
CA LEU A 12 -1.13 -10.28 11.60
C LEU A 12 -2.53 -10.91 11.65
N GLN A 13 -3.29 -10.86 10.57
CA GLN A 13 -4.64 -11.41 10.50
C GLN A 13 -4.74 -12.85 10.02
N ASP A 14 -3.62 -13.48 9.67
CA ASP A 14 -3.55 -14.89 9.29
C ASP A 14 -3.45 -15.85 10.49
N GLN A 15 -3.34 -15.36 11.70
CA GLN A 15 -3.22 -16.20 12.90
C GLN A 15 -4.61 -16.52 13.46
N PRO A 16 -5.02 -17.79 13.51
CA PRO A 16 -6.18 -18.18 14.32
C PRO A 16 -5.87 -17.93 15.79
N GLN A 17 -6.77 -17.28 16.49
CA GLN A 17 -6.70 -17.11 17.94
C GLN A 17 -6.86 -18.48 18.61
N HIS A 18 -5.80 -19.24 18.75
CA HIS A 18 -5.72 -20.39 19.63
C HIS A 18 -4.62 -20.15 20.67
N SER A 19 -5.07 -19.85 21.88
CA SER A 19 -4.29 -19.95 23.09
C SER A 19 -3.89 -21.40 23.33
N ALA A 20 -2.63 -21.75 23.11
CA ALA A 20 -2.03 -22.94 23.71
C ALA A 20 -0.53 -22.70 23.90
N HIS A 21 -0.11 -22.71 25.14
CA HIS A 21 1.28 -22.78 25.56
C HIS A 21 2.00 -23.92 24.82
N GLN A 22 3.02 -23.60 24.05
CA GLN A 22 4.07 -24.57 23.73
C GLN A 22 5.42 -23.86 23.75
N GLN A 23 6.31 -24.43 24.57
CA GLN A 23 7.70 -24.03 24.76
C GLN A 23 8.50 -24.26 23.48
N GLU A 24 9.25 -23.24 23.07
CA GLU A 24 10.28 -23.37 22.04
C GLU A 24 11.47 -24.19 22.56
N PRO A 25 12.02 -25.12 21.77
CA PRO A 25 13.32 -25.71 22.07
C PRO A 25 14.42 -24.77 21.56
N GLN A 26 15.17 -24.22 22.51
CA GLN A 26 16.40 -23.48 22.23
C GLN A 26 17.49 -24.46 21.79
N PHE A 27 17.87 -24.45 20.53
CA PHE A 27 19.12 -25.05 20.08
C PHE A 27 20.30 -24.11 20.37
N ARG A 28 20.98 -24.37 21.51
CA ARG A 28 22.30 -23.79 21.79
C ARG A 28 23.37 -24.67 21.19
N CYS A 29 24.09 -24.17 20.20
CA CYS A 29 25.39 -24.70 19.79
C CYS A 29 26.42 -24.37 20.89
N ARG A 30 26.83 -25.35 21.70
CA ARG A 30 27.98 -25.24 22.59
C ARG A 30 29.19 -25.83 21.91
N SER A 31 30.18 -25.02 21.61
CA SER A 31 31.54 -25.45 21.36
C SER A 31 32.22 -25.72 22.69
N SER A 32 32.62 -26.98 22.96
CA SER A 32 33.54 -27.30 24.04
C SER A 32 34.87 -27.77 23.42
N PHE A 33 35.87 -26.92 23.60
CA PHE A 33 37.27 -27.34 23.49
C PHE A 33 37.62 -28.16 24.73
N ASN A 34 38.19 -29.35 24.54
CA ASN A 34 38.94 -29.98 25.57
C ASN A 34 40.22 -30.59 25.01
N SER A 35 41.34 -30.15 25.53
CA SER A 35 42.72 -30.55 25.25
C SER A 35 43.08 -31.79 26.05
N GLY A 36 43.80 -32.71 25.43
CA GLY A 36 44.48 -33.77 26.24
C GLY A 36 45.12 -34.92 25.44
N VAL A 37 46.36 -34.77 25.05
CA VAL A 37 47.50 -35.68 25.19
C VAL A 37 47.59 -37.02 24.42
N LYS A 38 48.62 -37.05 23.51
CA LYS A 38 49.63 -38.10 23.11
C LYS A 38 49.19 -39.52 22.75
N GLU A 39 49.50 -40.03 21.53
CA GLU A 39 50.71 -40.80 21.19
C GLU A 39 50.72 -41.30 19.71
N ARG A 40 51.88 -41.21 19.10
CA ARG A 40 52.61 -41.84 17.97
C ARG A 40 51.95 -42.83 17.00
N ALA A 41 51.90 -42.43 15.78
CA ALA A 41 52.34 -42.95 14.44
C ALA A 41 52.09 -44.44 14.07
N PRO A 42 52.08 -44.89 12.73
CA PRO A 42 52.48 -44.16 11.51
C PRO A 42 51.55 -44.36 10.26
N LEU A 43 51.80 -43.51 9.29
CA LEU A 43 51.58 -43.58 7.84
C LEU A 43 50.54 -44.56 7.26
N ARG A 44 49.45 -44.03 6.76
CA ARG A 44 48.94 -44.36 5.40
C ARG A 44 48.30 -43.10 4.81
N ARG A 45 48.83 -42.69 3.66
CA ARG A 45 48.29 -41.63 2.82
C ARG A 45 46.95 -42.09 2.25
N ALA A 46 45.86 -41.48 2.69
CA ALA A 46 44.60 -41.49 1.99
C ALA A 46 44.26 -40.03 1.67
N PHE A 47 44.33 -39.67 0.40
CA PHE A 47 43.85 -38.39 -0.15
C PHE A 47 42.34 -38.36 0.02
N TRP A 48 41.87 -37.66 1.02
CA TRP A 48 40.46 -37.23 1.10
C TRP A 48 40.39 -35.84 0.50
N THR A 49 39.98 -35.80 -0.77
CA THR A 49 39.50 -34.55 -1.39
C THR A 49 38.24 -34.11 -0.63
N PHE A 50 38.41 -33.17 0.27
CA PHE A 50 37.27 -32.40 0.80
C PHE A 50 36.75 -31.53 -0.35
N ALA A 51 35.74 -32.04 -1.07
CA ALA A 51 34.85 -31.21 -1.86
C ALA A 51 34.04 -30.40 -0.89
N THR A 52 34.49 -29.21 -0.52
CA THR A 52 33.68 -28.17 0.09
C THR A 52 32.61 -27.77 -0.93
N ILE A 53 31.43 -28.38 -0.82
CA ILE A 53 30.24 -27.88 -1.47
C ILE A 53 29.95 -26.54 -0.78
N LEU A 54 30.49 -25.47 -1.37
CA LEU A 54 30.10 -24.11 -1.08
C LEU A 54 28.68 -23.96 -1.61
N CYS A 55 27.71 -24.29 -0.74
CA CYS A 55 26.31 -23.99 -1.01
C CYS A 55 26.20 -22.46 -0.98
N CYS A 56 26.53 -21.81 -2.10
CA CYS A 56 26.15 -20.45 -2.37
C CYS A 56 24.62 -20.42 -2.33
N LEU A 57 24.07 -20.11 -1.16
CA LEU A 57 22.73 -19.56 -1.05
C LEU A 57 22.80 -18.22 -1.81
N ALA A 58 22.65 -18.29 -3.12
CA ALA A 58 22.34 -17.13 -3.90
C ALA A 58 21.01 -16.61 -3.30
N SER A 59 21.10 -15.60 -2.45
CA SER A 59 19.96 -14.78 -2.14
C SER A 59 19.48 -14.24 -3.48
N SER A 60 18.46 -14.87 -4.06
CA SER A 60 17.82 -14.35 -5.27
C SER A 60 17.42 -12.92 -4.93
N ALA A 61 18.01 -11.94 -5.60
CA ALA A 61 17.58 -10.58 -5.48
C ALA A 61 16.08 -10.59 -5.76
N LYS A 62 15.30 -10.18 -4.75
CA LYS A 62 13.86 -10.08 -4.90
C LYS A 62 13.59 -8.73 -5.53
N ALA A 63 12.86 -8.72 -6.62
CA ALA A 63 12.36 -7.51 -7.23
C ALA A 63 10.88 -7.68 -7.50
N ALA A 64 10.14 -6.59 -7.40
CA ALA A 64 8.74 -6.59 -7.79
C ALA A 64 8.61 -6.88 -9.29
N GLY A 65 7.85 -7.90 -9.65
CA GLY A 65 7.32 -8.07 -10.99
C GLY A 65 6.25 -7.02 -11.24
N ILE A 66 6.19 -6.46 -12.44
CA ILE A 66 5.22 -5.42 -12.80
C ILE A 66 4.52 -5.82 -14.10
N GLN A 67 3.20 -5.90 -14.05
CA GLN A 67 2.34 -6.01 -15.23
C GLN A 67 1.52 -4.74 -15.37
N LEU A 68 1.60 -4.09 -16.53
CA LEU A 68 0.79 -2.91 -16.84
C LEU A 68 -0.60 -3.32 -17.34
N LEU A 69 -1.62 -2.64 -16.87
CA LEU A 69 -3.01 -2.77 -17.31
C LEU A 69 -3.31 -1.61 -18.28
N GLN A 70 -3.45 -1.90 -19.57
CA GLN A 70 -3.60 -0.90 -20.61
C GLN A 70 -4.71 -1.19 -21.61
N SER A 71 -5.26 -2.42 -21.61
CA SER A 71 -6.22 -2.87 -22.60
C SER A 71 -7.63 -2.35 -22.36
N ASP A 72 -7.98 -2.06 -21.12
CA ASP A 72 -9.26 -1.49 -20.71
C ASP A 72 -9.02 -0.14 -20.02
N PRO A 73 -9.52 0.99 -20.57
CA PRO A 73 -9.40 2.29 -19.93
C PRO A 73 -9.95 2.34 -18.51
N ALA A 74 -10.94 1.52 -18.18
CA ALA A 74 -11.53 1.45 -16.84
C ALA A 74 -10.66 0.65 -15.85
N LEU A 75 -9.64 -0.06 -16.34
CA LEU A 75 -8.67 -0.83 -15.55
C LEU A 75 -7.23 -0.38 -15.84
N SER A 76 -7.04 0.85 -16.33
CA SER A 76 -5.73 1.42 -16.61
C SER A 76 -4.89 1.54 -15.32
N GLY A 77 -3.74 0.84 -15.25
CA GLY A 77 -2.94 0.80 -14.02
C GLY A 77 -1.80 -0.22 -14.05
N ALA A 78 -1.48 -0.80 -12.90
CA ALA A 78 -0.46 -1.84 -12.80
C ALA A 78 -0.74 -2.85 -11.67
N ILE A 79 -0.11 -4.01 -11.82
CA ILE A 79 -0.07 -5.07 -10.82
C ILE A 79 1.39 -5.30 -10.46
N TRP A 80 1.71 -5.27 -9.15
CA TRP A 80 3.01 -5.67 -8.61
C TRP A 80 2.88 -7.03 -7.95
N TYR A 81 3.90 -7.87 -8.07
CA TYR A 81 3.88 -9.23 -7.52
C TYR A 81 5.30 -9.75 -7.27
N PRO A 82 5.49 -10.78 -6.43
CA PRO A 82 6.80 -11.37 -6.18
C PRO A 82 7.44 -11.91 -7.46
N CYS A 83 8.69 -11.56 -7.70
CA CYS A 83 9.49 -11.99 -8.85
C CYS A 83 10.93 -12.31 -8.40
N ALA A 84 11.62 -13.20 -9.12
CA ALA A 84 12.98 -13.64 -8.79
C ALA A 84 14.02 -13.13 -9.79
N ALA A 85 13.85 -11.93 -10.31
CA ALA A 85 14.77 -11.35 -11.29
C ALA A 85 15.27 -9.97 -10.81
N GLU A 86 16.39 -9.52 -11.38
CA GLU A 86 16.97 -8.21 -11.08
C GLU A 86 16.07 -7.08 -11.60
N PRO A 87 15.85 -6.02 -10.80
CA PRO A 87 14.99 -4.92 -11.19
C PRO A 87 15.57 -4.10 -12.33
N THR A 88 14.71 -3.69 -13.25
CA THR A 88 15.00 -2.77 -14.34
C THR A 88 14.05 -1.58 -14.29
N HIS A 89 14.19 -0.64 -15.21
CA HIS A 89 13.18 0.40 -15.42
C HIS A 89 12.04 -0.13 -16.28
N VAL A 90 10.81 0.05 -15.82
CA VAL A 90 9.58 -0.30 -16.54
C VAL A 90 8.90 0.97 -17.03
N ALA A 91 9.06 1.26 -18.31
CA ALA A 91 8.44 2.41 -18.94
C ALA A 91 6.91 2.31 -18.94
N LEU A 92 6.23 3.37 -18.53
CA LEU A 92 4.77 3.40 -18.42
C LEU A 92 4.06 3.65 -19.77
N GLY A 93 4.75 4.18 -20.77
CA GLY A 93 4.12 4.54 -22.05
C GLY A 93 2.94 5.48 -21.88
N ASN A 94 1.79 5.11 -22.40
CA ASN A 94 0.55 5.92 -22.31
C ASN A 94 -0.01 6.06 -20.88
N LEU A 95 0.50 5.31 -19.92
CA LEU A 95 0.12 5.43 -18.50
C LEU A 95 0.93 6.47 -17.75
N SER A 96 1.97 7.05 -18.38
CA SER A 96 2.81 8.07 -17.78
C SER A 96 2.03 9.35 -17.49
N VAL A 97 2.34 9.97 -16.36
CA VAL A 97 1.80 11.28 -15.96
C VAL A 97 2.75 12.44 -16.21
N GLY A 98 3.89 12.16 -16.79
CA GLY A 98 4.93 13.12 -17.16
C GLY A 98 6.09 12.41 -17.86
N ALA A 99 7.01 13.19 -18.47
CA ALA A 99 8.26 12.65 -18.98
C ALA A 99 9.05 11.99 -17.82
N ASP A 100 9.74 10.92 -18.09
CA ASP A 100 10.72 10.27 -17.20
C ASP A 100 10.15 9.68 -15.89
N PHE A 101 8.87 9.36 -15.85
CA PHE A 101 8.32 8.57 -14.73
C PHE A 101 8.30 7.09 -15.09
N ASP A 102 9.28 6.36 -14.60
CA ASP A 102 9.42 4.92 -14.74
C ASP A 102 9.18 4.20 -13.40
N LEU A 103 8.70 2.97 -13.46
CA LEU A 103 8.65 2.10 -12.29
C LEU A 103 9.92 1.25 -12.20
N LYS A 104 10.43 1.06 -10.99
CA LYS A 104 11.51 0.12 -10.75
C LYS A 104 10.94 -1.27 -10.48
N GLY A 105 11.30 -2.25 -11.31
CA GLY A 105 10.79 -3.62 -11.20
C GLY A 105 11.15 -4.46 -12.42
N VAL A 106 10.47 -5.58 -12.61
CA VAL A 106 10.70 -6.49 -13.75
C VAL A 106 9.39 -6.66 -14.52
N LYS A 107 9.38 -6.14 -15.75
CA LYS A 107 8.19 -6.22 -16.59
C LYS A 107 7.85 -7.68 -16.92
N ASP A 108 6.58 -8.06 -16.67
CA ASP A 108 5.97 -9.33 -17.09
C ASP A 108 6.74 -10.60 -16.69
N CYS A 109 7.56 -10.57 -15.61
CA CYS A 109 8.24 -11.76 -15.11
C CYS A 109 7.23 -12.79 -14.56
N PRO A 110 7.60 -14.08 -14.47
CA PRO A 110 6.76 -15.09 -13.84
C PRO A 110 6.48 -14.77 -12.37
N VAL A 111 5.21 -14.91 -11.96
CA VAL A 111 4.82 -14.71 -10.57
C VAL A 111 5.40 -15.79 -9.68
N MET A 112 6.03 -15.41 -8.58
CA MET A 112 6.59 -16.32 -7.60
C MET A 112 5.65 -16.51 -6.41
N GLY A 113 5.48 -17.76 -5.98
CA GLY A 113 4.66 -18.11 -4.81
C GLY A 113 3.28 -18.65 -5.15
N ALA A 114 2.52 -18.95 -4.12
CA ALA A 114 1.15 -19.44 -4.20
C ALA A 114 0.38 -19.01 -2.96
N ARG A 115 -0.95 -18.92 -3.05
CA ARG A 115 -1.83 -18.43 -1.99
C ARG A 115 -1.41 -17.06 -1.46
N LEU A 116 -1.00 -16.18 -2.37
CA LEU A 116 -0.53 -14.84 -2.04
C LEU A 116 -1.70 -13.96 -1.61
N PRO A 117 -1.53 -13.12 -0.60
CA PRO A 117 -2.51 -12.09 -0.28
C PRO A 117 -2.56 -11.04 -1.39
N LEU A 118 -3.76 -10.51 -1.63
CA LEU A 118 -4.01 -9.42 -2.59
C LEU A 118 -4.24 -8.12 -1.84
N VAL A 119 -3.56 -7.06 -2.24
CA VAL A 119 -3.81 -5.68 -1.78
C VAL A 119 -4.30 -4.84 -2.96
N ILE A 120 -5.48 -4.25 -2.83
CA ILE A 120 -5.96 -3.25 -3.79
C ILE A 120 -5.59 -1.87 -3.26
N TYR A 121 -4.94 -1.06 -4.11
CA TYR A 121 -4.49 0.27 -3.75
C TYR A 121 -5.28 1.36 -4.47
N SER A 122 -5.78 2.37 -3.70
CA SER A 122 -6.51 3.53 -4.23
C SER A 122 -5.73 4.82 -4.00
N HIS A 123 -5.39 5.51 -5.09
CA HIS A 123 -4.64 6.77 -5.05
C HIS A 123 -5.46 7.96 -4.55
N GLY A 124 -4.80 9.05 -4.17
CA GLY A 124 -5.43 10.30 -3.77
C GLY A 124 -6.15 11.04 -4.91
N ARG A 125 -6.88 12.11 -4.57
CA ARG A 125 -7.59 12.96 -5.54
C ARG A 125 -6.63 13.52 -6.59
N GLY A 126 -6.96 13.33 -7.85
CA GLY A 126 -6.14 13.80 -8.97
C GLY A 126 -4.77 13.14 -9.07
N GLY A 127 -4.62 11.96 -8.48
CA GLY A 127 -3.40 11.19 -8.51
C GLY A 127 -3.30 10.24 -9.69
N PHE A 128 -2.54 9.17 -9.52
CA PHE A 128 -2.45 8.07 -10.48
C PHE A 128 -1.99 6.78 -9.75
N PHE A 129 -2.16 5.64 -10.39
CA PHE A 129 -1.89 4.32 -9.81
C PHE A 129 -0.47 4.14 -9.26
N GLY A 130 0.51 4.85 -9.82
CA GLY A 130 1.92 4.76 -9.42
C GLY A 130 2.36 5.72 -8.32
N GLN A 131 1.46 6.47 -7.69
CA GLN A 131 1.82 7.44 -6.64
C GLN A 131 2.55 6.84 -5.44
N GLN A 132 2.27 5.57 -5.13
CA GLN A 132 2.89 4.80 -4.06
C GLN A 132 3.58 3.55 -4.60
N HIS A 133 4.26 3.68 -5.74
CA HIS A 133 4.93 2.56 -6.42
C HIS A 133 5.99 1.88 -5.56
N ASP A 134 6.69 2.62 -4.72
CA ASP A 134 7.68 2.10 -3.78
C ASP A 134 7.04 1.22 -2.70
N THR A 135 5.89 1.63 -2.16
CA THR A 135 5.09 0.82 -1.23
C THR A 135 4.55 -0.43 -1.91
N ALA A 136 4.03 -0.30 -3.15
CA ALA A 136 3.56 -1.45 -3.91
C ALA A 136 4.69 -2.45 -4.21
N GLY A 137 5.89 -1.95 -4.55
CA GLY A 137 7.08 -2.75 -4.74
C GLY A 137 7.50 -3.47 -3.46
N ALA A 138 7.57 -2.77 -2.34
CA ALA A 138 7.93 -3.35 -1.05
C ALA A 138 6.95 -4.44 -0.59
N LEU A 139 5.66 -4.25 -0.81
CA LEU A 139 4.65 -5.27 -0.55
C LEU A 139 4.83 -6.49 -1.46
N ALA A 140 5.15 -6.30 -2.75
CA ALA A 140 5.44 -7.39 -3.66
C ALA A 140 6.68 -8.19 -3.22
N ASP A 141 7.76 -7.51 -2.82
CA ASP A 141 8.96 -8.13 -2.27
C ASP A 141 8.68 -8.90 -0.97
N ALA A 142 7.68 -8.47 -0.21
CA ALA A 142 7.20 -9.12 1.00
C ALA A 142 6.23 -10.29 0.73
N GLY A 143 5.89 -10.59 -0.53
CA GLY A 143 5.07 -11.74 -0.90
C GLY A 143 3.59 -11.41 -1.12
N PHE A 144 3.23 -10.16 -1.40
CA PHE A 144 1.87 -9.76 -1.75
C PHE A 144 1.72 -9.56 -3.26
N VAL A 145 0.52 -9.74 -3.75
CA VAL A 145 0.09 -9.17 -5.03
C VAL A 145 -0.57 -7.83 -4.74
N VAL A 146 -0.13 -6.76 -5.42
CA VAL A 146 -0.71 -5.42 -5.27
C VAL A 146 -1.27 -4.97 -6.60
N ALA A 147 -2.50 -4.50 -6.64
CA ALA A 147 -3.10 -3.95 -7.84
C ALA A 147 -3.60 -2.53 -7.60
N ALA A 148 -3.29 -1.62 -8.52
CA ALA A 148 -3.72 -0.24 -8.48
C ALA A 148 -4.12 0.24 -9.87
N ILE A 149 -5.19 1.05 -9.94
CA ILE A 149 -5.68 1.64 -11.18
C ILE A 149 -5.81 3.16 -11.07
N ASN A 150 -5.85 3.80 -12.21
CA ASN A 150 -6.33 5.16 -12.36
C ASN A 150 -7.84 5.17 -12.20
N HIS A 151 -8.37 6.06 -11.35
CA HIS A 151 -9.82 6.28 -11.26
C HIS A 151 -10.26 7.18 -12.42
N PRO A 152 -11.06 6.69 -13.40
CA PRO A 152 -11.48 7.50 -14.54
C PRO A 152 -12.18 8.79 -14.11
N GLY A 153 -11.76 9.91 -14.66
CA GLY A 153 -12.28 11.23 -14.31
C GLY A 153 -11.67 11.90 -13.08
N ASP A 154 -10.78 11.19 -12.34
CA ASP A 154 -10.09 11.76 -11.16
C ASP A 154 -8.63 11.35 -11.11
N THR A 155 -7.90 11.58 -12.18
CA THR A 155 -6.47 11.32 -12.32
C THR A 155 -5.68 12.58 -12.58
N ALA A 156 -4.35 12.49 -12.59
CA ALA A 156 -3.48 13.60 -13.00
C ALA A 156 -3.80 14.11 -14.41
N ASN A 157 -4.15 13.18 -15.32
CA ASN A 157 -4.40 13.48 -16.75
C ASN A 157 -5.88 13.64 -17.10
N ASP A 158 -6.82 13.23 -16.22
CA ASP A 158 -8.25 13.35 -16.43
C ASP A 158 -8.92 13.87 -15.15
N SER A 159 -9.47 15.09 -15.23
CA SER A 159 -10.12 15.75 -14.09
C SER A 159 -11.64 15.91 -14.28
N SER A 160 -12.22 15.23 -15.26
CA SER A 160 -13.61 15.44 -15.68
C SER A 160 -14.65 15.19 -14.57
N ARG A 161 -14.34 14.34 -13.58
CA ARG A 161 -15.20 14.06 -12.42
C ARG A 161 -14.63 14.56 -11.08
N ARG A 162 -13.38 15.07 -11.08
CA ARG A 162 -12.63 15.37 -9.84
C ARG A 162 -13.38 16.23 -8.83
N ASN A 163 -14.21 17.15 -9.29
CA ASN A 163 -14.92 18.11 -8.47
C ASN A 163 -16.43 17.84 -8.40
N THR A 164 -16.89 16.64 -8.77
CA THR A 164 -18.30 16.27 -8.76
C THR A 164 -18.60 15.25 -7.66
N LEU A 165 -19.86 15.12 -7.26
CA LEU A 165 -20.30 14.09 -6.32
C LEU A 165 -20.12 12.68 -6.87
N SER A 166 -20.07 12.53 -8.19
CA SER A 166 -19.93 11.22 -8.85
C SER A 166 -18.68 10.45 -8.44
N VAL A 167 -17.59 11.10 -7.98
CA VAL A 167 -16.38 10.40 -7.50
C VAL A 167 -16.65 9.50 -6.29
N TRP A 168 -17.62 9.84 -5.46
CA TRP A 168 -17.96 9.05 -4.28
C TRP A 168 -18.66 7.73 -4.60
N GLN A 169 -19.22 7.63 -5.80
CA GLN A 169 -19.79 6.40 -6.34
C GLN A 169 -18.81 5.69 -7.26
N SER A 170 -18.19 6.42 -8.18
CA SER A 170 -17.34 5.81 -9.23
C SER A 170 -16.09 5.16 -8.64
N ARG A 171 -15.43 5.79 -7.66
CA ARG A 171 -14.20 5.22 -7.07
C ARG A 171 -14.43 3.89 -6.36
N PRO A 172 -15.43 3.70 -5.49
CA PRO A 172 -15.75 2.37 -4.97
C PRO A 172 -16.06 1.35 -6.07
N ALA A 173 -16.82 1.75 -7.11
CA ALA A 173 -17.15 0.88 -8.23
C ALA A 173 -15.90 0.46 -9.03
N ASP A 174 -14.96 1.38 -9.22
CA ASP A 174 -13.67 1.09 -9.89
C ASP A 174 -12.85 0.06 -9.10
N ILE A 175 -12.81 0.19 -7.77
CA ILE A 175 -12.11 -0.77 -6.90
C ILE A 175 -12.79 -2.16 -6.94
N VAL A 176 -14.11 -2.22 -6.90
CA VAL A 176 -14.84 -3.50 -7.04
C VAL A 176 -14.56 -4.14 -8.40
N ARG A 177 -14.53 -3.35 -9.48
CA ARG A 177 -14.18 -3.83 -10.83
C ARG A 177 -12.75 -4.38 -10.88
N LEU A 178 -11.79 -3.67 -10.28
CA LEU A 178 -10.41 -4.14 -10.19
C LEU A 178 -10.31 -5.45 -9.40
N LEU A 179 -11.00 -5.54 -8.27
CA LEU A 179 -11.01 -6.74 -7.45
C LEU A 179 -11.66 -7.93 -8.20
N ASP A 180 -12.73 -7.68 -8.95
CA ASP A 180 -13.34 -8.69 -9.79
C ASP A 180 -12.38 -9.19 -10.89
N PHE A 181 -11.71 -8.26 -11.58
CA PHE A 181 -10.69 -8.59 -12.56
C PHE A 181 -9.57 -9.44 -11.93
N MET A 182 -9.00 -9.02 -10.80
CA MET A 182 -7.92 -9.73 -10.15
C MET A 182 -8.27 -11.15 -9.74
N LEU A 183 -9.50 -11.39 -9.27
CA LEU A 183 -9.94 -12.69 -8.78
C LEU A 183 -10.55 -13.59 -9.86
N LYS A 184 -11.02 -13.05 -10.98
CA LYS A 184 -11.76 -13.80 -12.00
C LYS A 184 -11.06 -13.85 -13.36
N GLU A 185 -10.34 -12.79 -13.74
CA GLU A 185 -9.88 -12.59 -15.13
C GLU A 185 -8.35 -12.52 -15.26
N TRP A 186 -7.64 -12.01 -14.23
CA TRP A 186 -6.18 -11.93 -14.29
C TRP A 186 -5.56 -13.30 -14.61
N LYS A 187 -4.63 -13.33 -15.57
CA LYS A 187 -4.04 -14.59 -16.07
C LYS A 187 -3.42 -15.47 -14.97
N ASP A 188 -2.81 -14.82 -13.97
CA ASP A 188 -2.13 -15.48 -12.85
C ASP A 188 -2.98 -15.54 -11.56
N ARG A 189 -4.30 -15.30 -11.65
CA ARG A 189 -5.23 -15.28 -10.49
C ARG A 189 -5.17 -16.52 -9.60
N ALA A 190 -4.74 -17.66 -10.11
CA ALA A 190 -4.63 -18.90 -9.35
C ALA A 190 -3.59 -18.82 -8.21
N VAL A 191 -2.65 -17.86 -8.27
CA VAL A 191 -1.68 -17.64 -7.17
C VAL A 191 -2.27 -16.87 -6.01
N ILE A 192 -3.42 -16.17 -6.19
CA ILE A 192 -4.05 -15.34 -5.15
C ILE A 192 -4.84 -16.23 -4.18
N ASP A 193 -4.74 -15.94 -2.88
CA ASP A 193 -5.68 -16.46 -1.88
C ASP A 193 -6.88 -15.50 -1.78
N PRO A 194 -8.08 -15.89 -2.28
CA PRO A 194 -9.24 -15.00 -2.29
C PRO A 194 -9.80 -14.70 -0.89
N ALA A 195 -9.37 -15.43 0.14
CA ALA A 195 -9.71 -15.15 1.53
C ALA A 195 -8.83 -14.05 2.15
N LYS A 196 -7.72 -13.66 1.47
CA LYS A 196 -6.72 -12.71 1.94
C LYS A 196 -6.69 -11.46 1.08
N VAL A 197 -7.77 -10.70 1.10
CA VAL A 197 -7.89 -9.44 0.37
C VAL A 197 -7.77 -8.28 1.32
N GLY A 198 -6.73 -7.47 1.12
CA GLY A 198 -6.50 -6.21 1.80
C GLY A 198 -6.80 -5.00 0.92
N PHE A 199 -6.97 -3.87 1.55
CA PHE A 199 -7.12 -2.57 0.90
C PHE A 199 -6.11 -1.57 1.48
N ALA A 200 -5.52 -0.76 0.64
CA ALA A 200 -4.76 0.42 1.06
C ALA A 200 -5.25 1.65 0.28
N GLY A 201 -5.36 2.79 0.94
CA GLY A 201 -5.81 3.98 0.26
C GLY A 201 -5.31 5.26 0.88
N PHE A 202 -4.84 6.17 0.03
CA PHE A 202 -4.30 7.47 0.42
C PHE A 202 -5.29 8.59 0.13
N SER A 203 -5.44 9.54 1.06
CA SER A 203 -6.24 10.75 0.87
C SER A 203 -7.70 10.42 0.49
N LEU A 204 -8.18 10.85 -0.68
CA LEU A 204 -9.50 10.45 -1.18
C LEU A 204 -9.61 8.92 -1.39
N GLY A 205 -8.50 8.24 -1.69
CA GLY A 205 -8.44 6.78 -1.72
C GLY A 205 -8.70 6.16 -0.33
N GLY A 206 -8.20 6.78 0.74
CA GLY A 206 -8.50 6.37 2.11
C GLY A 206 -9.99 6.52 2.46
N ALA A 207 -10.60 7.62 2.06
CA ALA A 207 -12.05 7.81 2.20
C ALA A 207 -12.85 6.79 1.36
N THR A 208 -12.38 6.46 0.15
CA THR A 208 -12.93 5.37 -0.69
C THR A 208 -12.89 4.03 0.06
N GLY A 209 -11.81 3.75 0.78
CA GLY A 209 -11.70 2.55 1.61
C GLY A 209 -12.76 2.48 2.70
N PHE A 210 -13.00 3.57 3.40
CA PHE A 210 -14.08 3.62 4.39
C PHE A 210 -15.45 3.37 3.76
N VAL A 211 -15.71 3.92 2.56
CA VAL A 211 -16.95 3.64 1.82
C VAL A 211 -17.06 2.15 1.52
N LEU A 212 -16.03 1.53 0.98
CA LEU A 212 -16.02 0.08 0.69
C LEU A 212 -16.23 -0.77 1.95
N MET A 213 -15.78 -0.30 3.12
CA MET A 213 -15.97 -0.97 4.41
C MET A 213 -17.32 -0.68 5.08
N GLY A 214 -18.22 0.03 4.43
CA GLY A 214 -19.61 0.15 4.87
C GLY A 214 -20.11 1.55 5.20
N ILE A 215 -19.27 2.60 5.16
CA ILE A 215 -19.76 3.94 5.50
C ILE A 215 -20.64 4.52 4.40
N ARG A 216 -21.57 5.35 4.82
CA ARG A 216 -22.34 6.26 3.96
C ARG A 216 -21.81 7.68 4.17
N PRO A 217 -21.26 8.32 3.13
CA PRO A 217 -20.79 9.70 3.22
C PRO A 217 -21.89 10.66 3.64
N ASP A 218 -21.60 11.58 4.57
CA ASP A 218 -22.57 12.56 5.06
C ASP A 218 -22.65 13.79 4.13
N PHE A 219 -23.36 13.64 3.04
CA PHE A 219 -23.56 14.72 2.07
C PHE A 219 -24.39 15.88 2.62
N ALA A 220 -25.32 15.62 3.55
CA ALA A 220 -26.12 16.68 4.17
C ALA A 220 -25.25 17.64 4.99
N ARG A 221 -24.26 17.11 5.70
CA ARG A 221 -23.29 17.91 6.43
C ARG A 221 -22.48 18.81 5.49
N ILE A 222 -22.01 18.25 4.37
CA ILE A 222 -21.22 19.02 3.42
C ILE A 222 -22.07 20.09 2.73
N ALA A 223 -23.31 19.78 2.37
CA ALA A 223 -24.22 20.78 1.79
C ALA A 223 -24.37 22.02 2.69
N GLY A 224 -24.47 21.83 4.01
CA GLY A 224 -24.51 22.92 4.98
C GLY A 224 -23.22 23.73 5.12
N LEU A 225 -22.08 23.18 4.70
CA LEU A 225 -20.76 23.83 4.77
C LEU A 225 -20.28 24.39 3.42
N CYS A 226 -20.90 23.98 2.33
CA CYS A 226 -20.56 24.41 0.98
C CYS A 226 -20.84 25.91 0.77
N LYS A 227 -19.81 26.60 0.28
CA LYS A 227 -19.91 28.02 -0.12
C LYS A 227 -19.70 28.23 -1.62
N GLU A 228 -19.11 27.24 -2.27
CA GLU A 228 -18.82 27.27 -3.70
C GLU A 228 -20.10 27.08 -4.51
N THR A 229 -20.20 27.78 -5.64
CA THR A 229 -21.34 27.70 -6.58
C THR A 229 -21.07 26.78 -7.76
N THR A 230 -19.99 26.00 -7.71
CA THR A 230 -19.57 25.09 -8.79
C THR A 230 -19.25 23.70 -8.23
N GLY A 231 -19.13 22.73 -9.12
CA GLY A 231 -18.76 21.35 -8.77
C GLY A 231 -19.71 20.68 -7.78
N ALA A 232 -19.18 19.87 -6.87
CA ALA A 232 -19.96 19.10 -5.90
C ALA A 232 -20.85 19.97 -5.01
N CYS A 233 -20.42 21.18 -4.66
CA CYS A 233 -21.24 22.11 -3.89
C CYS A 233 -22.48 22.57 -4.68
N ALA A 234 -22.31 22.94 -5.96
CA ALA A 234 -23.46 23.28 -6.82
C ALA A 234 -24.41 22.09 -6.99
N GLU A 235 -23.87 20.90 -7.17
CA GLU A 235 -24.66 19.67 -7.27
C GLU A 235 -25.49 19.45 -6.00
N LEU A 236 -24.91 19.59 -4.81
CA LEU A 236 -25.59 19.47 -3.53
C LEU A 236 -26.69 20.54 -3.34
N HIS A 237 -26.38 21.80 -3.68
CA HIS A 237 -27.38 22.90 -3.61
C HIS A 237 -28.53 22.70 -4.59
N ASN A 238 -28.29 22.03 -5.72
CA ASN A 238 -29.33 21.65 -6.69
C ASN A 238 -30.04 20.34 -6.33
N GLY A 239 -29.82 19.79 -5.14
CA GLY A 239 -30.47 18.57 -4.66
C GLY A 239 -29.94 17.26 -5.29
N VAL A 240 -28.79 17.29 -5.96
CA VAL A 240 -28.16 16.06 -6.47
C VAL A 240 -27.69 15.23 -5.29
N THR A 241 -28.16 14.00 -5.22
CA THR A 241 -27.70 13.01 -4.24
C THR A 241 -27.04 11.86 -4.97
N PRO A 242 -25.79 11.51 -4.67
CA PRO A 242 -25.18 10.32 -5.21
C PRO A 242 -26.00 9.08 -4.85
N PRO A 243 -26.05 8.08 -5.73
CA PRO A 243 -26.69 6.81 -5.40
C PRO A 243 -26.00 6.13 -4.21
N GLU A 244 -26.65 5.11 -3.65
CA GLU A 244 -26.12 4.32 -2.54
C GLU A 244 -24.69 3.86 -2.79
N PRO A 245 -23.79 4.00 -1.81
CA PRO A 245 -22.41 3.61 -1.96
C PRO A 245 -22.25 2.10 -2.08
N ILE A 246 -21.25 1.67 -2.85
CA ILE A 246 -20.91 0.27 -3.03
C ILE A 246 -19.98 -0.17 -1.90
N HIS A 247 -20.37 -1.21 -1.18
CA HIS A 247 -19.56 -1.87 -0.16
C HIS A 247 -19.02 -3.19 -0.69
N ASP A 248 -17.86 -3.65 -0.18
CA ASP A 248 -17.29 -4.94 -0.61
C ASP A 248 -16.80 -5.77 0.59
N ALA A 249 -17.56 -6.80 0.92
CA ALA A 249 -17.28 -7.68 2.04
C ALA A 249 -16.05 -8.60 1.85
N ARG A 250 -15.43 -8.60 0.66
CA ARG A 250 -14.19 -9.33 0.41
C ARG A 250 -12.98 -8.68 1.05
N ILE A 251 -13.03 -7.38 1.36
CA ILE A 251 -11.95 -6.66 2.07
C ILE A 251 -11.92 -7.16 3.52
N ARG A 252 -10.78 -7.73 3.92
CA ARG A 252 -10.56 -8.34 5.24
C ARG A 252 -9.70 -7.50 6.17
N ALA A 253 -8.86 -6.65 5.62
CA ALA A 253 -7.99 -5.72 6.34
C ALA A 253 -7.80 -4.45 5.53
N ALA A 254 -7.49 -3.33 6.18
CA ALA A 254 -7.18 -2.12 5.46
C ALA A 254 -6.03 -1.31 6.09
N VAL A 255 -5.37 -0.51 5.26
CA VAL A 255 -4.48 0.57 5.69
C VAL A 255 -5.05 1.87 5.13
N ILE A 256 -5.50 2.72 6.01
CA ILE A 256 -6.11 4.01 5.68
C ILE A 256 -5.09 5.10 5.93
N ILE A 257 -4.66 5.77 4.86
CA ILE A 257 -3.55 6.71 4.87
C ILE A 257 -4.07 8.11 4.62
N ASP A 258 -4.00 8.93 5.66
CA ASP A 258 -4.34 10.36 5.70
C ASP A 258 -5.60 10.72 4.90
N PRO A 259 -6.76 10.11 5.24
CA PRO A 259 -7.96 10.13 4.39
C PRO A 259 -8.53 11.53 4.26
N ALA A 260 -9.19 11.82 3.12
CA ALA A 260 -9.97 13.04 2.95
C ALA A 260 -11.11 13.11 4.01
N PRO A 261 -11.09 14.10 4.95
CA PRO A 261 -11.91 14.01 6.17
C PRO A 261 -13.35 14.50 6.00
N GLY A 262 -13.65 15.22 4.91
CA GLY A 262 -14.87 16.06 4.81
C GLY A 262 -16.19 15.33 5.06
N LEU A 263 -16.32 14.09 4.61
CA LEU A 263 -17.56 13.29 4.70
C LEU A 263 -17.48 12.18 5.77
N LEU A 264 -16.40 12.18 6.57
CA LEU A 264 -16.18 11.21 7.65
C LEU A 264 -16.62 11.82 8.98
N THR A 265 -17.55 11.14 9.65
CA THR A 265 -18.05 11.54 10.98
C THR A 265 -17.96 10.34 11.93
N ARG A 266 -17.94 10.60 13.23
CA ARG A 266 -17.96 9.52 14.25
C ARG A 266 -19.14 8.57 14.02
N GLU A 267 -20.28 9.12 13.64
CA GLU A 267 -21.53 8.37 13.45
C GLU A 267 -21.42 7.42 12.25
N ASN A 268 -20.95 7.93 11.10
CA ASN A 268 -20.84 7.07 9.92
C ASN A 268 -19.66 6.11 9.98
N LEU A 269 -18.59 6.44 10.72
CA LEU A 269 -17.47 5.54 10.95
C LEU A 269 -17.81 4.35 11.88
N ALA A 270 -18.80 4.49 12.75
CA ALA A 270 -19.18 3.47 13.74
C ALA A 270 -19.59 2.11 13.12
N VAL A 271 -19.96 2.08 11.84
CA VAL A 271 -20.35 0.85 11.13
C VAL A 271 -19.16 0.00 10.69
N VAL A 272 -17.96 0.57 10.64
CA VAL A 272 -16.76 -0.13 10.17
C VAL A 272 -16.39 -1.23 11.16
N LYS A 273 -16.34 -2.47 10.65
CA LYS A 273 -15.98 -3.69 11.42
C LYS A 273 -14.71 -4.36 10.90
N VAL A 274 -14.30 -4.02 9.68
CA VAL A 274 -13.04 -4.49 9.09
C VAL A 274 -11.89 -3.91 9.92
N PRO A 275 -10.94 -4.73 10.40
CA PRO A 275 -9.76 -4.23 11.09
C PRO A 275 -8.89 -3.41 10.14
N PHE A 276 -8.33 -2.31 10.66
CA PHE A 276 -7.49 -1.42 9.86
C PHE A 276 -6.43 -0.71 10.70
N GLN A 277 -5.35 -0.31 10.05
CA GLN A 277 -4.43 0.71 10.54
C GLN A 277 -4.85 2.08 10.00
N PHE A 278 -4.62 3.11 10.81
CA PHE A 278 -4.87 4.49 10.45
C PHE A 278 -3.59 5.31 10.55
N TRP A 279 -3.14 5.83 9.42
CA TRP A 279 -1.97 6.71 9.33
C TRP A 279 -2.45 8.13 9.06
N ARG A 280 -1.89 9.11 9.76
CA ARG A 280 -2.19 10.52 9.50
C ARG A 280 -0.95 11.40 9.53
N SER A 281 -0.94 12.43 8.71
CA SER A 281 -0.01 13.54 8.80
C SER A 281 -0.32 14.43 9.98
N GLN A 282 0.72 14.96 10.63
CA GLN A 282 0.55 15.93 11.72
C GLN A 282 0.21 17.33 11.20
N PHE A 283 0.77 17.69 10.03
CA PHE A 283 0.77 19.09 9.59
C PHE A 283 -0.11 19.35 8.34
N GLY A 284 -0.77 18.34 7.78
CA GLY A 284 -1.57 18.53 6.57
C GLY A 284 -0.73 19.01 5.37
N GLY A 285 -1.16 20.08 4.70
CA GLY A 285 -0.40 20.63 3.58
C GLY A 285 -1.20 21.48 2.61
N PRO A 286 -0.58 22.01 1.56
CA PRO A 286 -1.24 22.88 0.58
C PRO A 286 -2.47 22.24 -0.06
N GLY A 287 -3.64 22.85 0.14
CA GLY A 287 -4.91 22.39 -0.42
C GLY A 287 -5.58 21.23 0.31
N VAL A 288 -5.04 20.79 1.47
CA VAL A 288 -5.61 19.71 2.30
C VAL A 288 -5.84 20.10 3.76
N GLY A 289 -5.46 21.32 4.16
CA GLY A 289 -5.61 21.85 5.51
C GLY A 289 -4.37 21.63 6.38
N ASP A 290 -4.55 21.79 7.69
CA ASP A 290 -3.49 21.82 8.71
C ASP A 290 -3.30 20.49 9.48
N GLY A 291 -3.91 19.42 9.03
CA GLY A 291 -3.91 18.11 9.70
C GLY A 291 -5.04 17.92 10.72
N SER A 292 -5.69 18.99 11.17
CA SER A 292 -6.79 18.91 12.15
C SER A 292 -8.01 18.12 11.65
N GLY A 293 -8.19 18.05 10.32
CA GLY A 293 -9.26 17.27 9.70
C GLY A 293 -9.12 15.78 9.96
N THR A 294 -7.95 15.21 9.68
CA THR A 294 -7.64 13.79 9.92
C THR A 294 -7.48 13.48 11.41
N GLU A 295 -7.08 14.44 12.22
CA GLU A 295 -7.09 14.31 13.67
C GLU A 295 -8.51 14.09 14.22
N ARG A 296 -9.49 14.90 13.81
CA ARG A 296 -10.89 14.68 14.18
C ARG A 296 -11.45 13.34 13.69
N VAL A 297 -11.01 12.87 12.51
CA VAL A 297 -11.35 11.52 12.04
C VAL A 297 -10.77 10.47 12.97
N ALA A 298 -9.49 10.59 13.37
CA ALA A 298 -8.83 9.66 14.28
C ALA A 298 -9.54 9.55 15.63
N GLU A 299 -9.99 10.68 16.20
CA GLU A 299 -10.79 10.74 17.44
C GLU A 299 -12.17 10.07 17.32
N GLY A 300 -12.69 9.98 16.11
CA GLY A 300 -14.00 9.38 15.80
C GLY A 300 -13.96 7.90 15.41
N LEU A 301 -12.78 7.30 15.28
CA LEU A 301 -12.65 5.92 14.79
C LEU A 301 -13.31 4.89 15.73
N PRO A 302 -13.97 3.86 15.19
CA PRO A 302 -14.55 2.78 15.97
C PRO A 302 -13.48 1.83 16.49
N GLY A 303 -13.76 1.18 17.61
CA GLY A 303 -12.86 0.19 18.19
C GLY A 303 -11.57 0.81 18.72
N LYS A 304 -10.46 0.16 18.47
CA LYS A 304 -9.10 0.63 18.83
C LYS A 304 -8.14 0.30 17.69
N PRO A 305 -8.27 0.93 16.52
CA PRO A 305 -7.32 0.71 15.45
C PRO A 305 -5.93 1.19 15.86
N GLU A 306 -4.91 0.64 15.24
CA GLU A 306 -3.56 1.16 15.37
C GLU A 306 -3.47 2.51 14.64
N ILE A 307 -3.12 3.57 15.37
CA ILE A 307 -3.05 4.94 14.84
C ILE A 307 -1.60 5.41 14.83
N HIS A 308 -1.12 5.80 13.66
CA HIS A 308 0.20 6.35 13.44
C HIS A 308 0.10 7.83 13.08
N VAL A 309 0.74 8.67 13.86
CA VAL A 309 0.86 10.11 13.59
C VAL A 309 2.27 10.39 13.10
N VAL A 310 2.39 10.77 11.83
CA VAL A 310 3.67 11.09 11.21
C VAL A 310 3.93 12.59 11.36
N PRO A 311 5.09 13.00 11.89
CA PRO A 311 5.44 14.42 12.05
C PRO A 311 5.82 15.05 10.70
N ALA A 312 4.95 14.92 9.72
CA ALA A 312 5.11 15.36 8.33
C ALA A 312 3.82 15.91 7.76
N GLY A 313 3.92 16.46 6.55
CA GLY A 313 2.76 16.89 5.76
C GLY A 313 2.11 15.75 5.00
N HIS A 314 0.91 16.01 4.47
CA HIS A 314 0.07 15.09 3.72
C HIS A 314 0.80 14.34 2.59
N PHE A 315 1.62 15.07 1.83
CA PHE A 315 2.29 14.51 0.67
C PHE A 315 3.54 13.69 1.00
N ALA A 316 3.94 13.61 2.27
CA ALA A 316 5.00 12.71 2.71
C ALA A 316 4.66 11.22 2.50
N PHE A 317 3.38 10.88 2.37
CA PHE A 317 2.92 9.51 2.05
C PHE A 317 3.00 9.15 0.56
N LEU A 318 3.37 10.08 -0.31
CA LEU A 318 3.68 9.79 -1.71
C LEU A 318 5.12 9.29 -1.82
N ALA A 319 5.39 8.40 -2.77
CA ALA A 319 6.74 7.95 -3.07
C ALA A 319 7.72 9.14 -3.16
N PRO A 320 8.99 8.97 -2.73
CA PRO A 320 10.00 10.00 -2.88
C PRO A 320 10.09 10.50 -4.31
N CYS A 321 10.07 11.82 -4.49
CA CYS A 321 10.13 12.42 -5.83
C CYS A 321 11.53 12.31 -6.44
N SER A 322 11.59 12.05 -7.76
CA SER A 322 12.80 12.32 -8.52
C SER A 322 13.06 13.83 -8.62
N PRO A 323 14.28 14.28 -8.92
CA PRO A 323 14.56 15.69 -9.17
C PRO A 323 13.67 16.32 -10.25
N GLU A 324 13.38 15.56 -11.31
CA GLU A 324 12.56 15.98 -12.44
C GLU A 324 11.09 16.17 -12.00
N LEU A 325 10.55 15.22 -11.23
CA LEU A 325 9.21 15.33 -10.68
C LEU A 325 9.11 16.48 -9.68
N ALA A 326 10.13 16.69 -8.86
CA ALA A 326 10.18 17.78 -7.89
C ALA A 326 10.19 19.16 -8.58
N ALA A 327 10.86 19.28 -9.72
CA ALA A 327 10.84 20.50 -10.54
C ALA A 327 9.47 20.72 -11.22
N ALA A 328 8.85 19.65 -11.71
CA ALA A 328 7.57 19.72 -12.44
C ALA A 328 6.36 19.97 -11.51
N VAL A 329 6.34 19.36 -10.33
CA VAL A 329 5.20 19.40 -9.39
C VAL A 329 5.67 19.66 -7.94
N PRO A 330 6.29 20.82 -7.66
CA PRO A 330 6.88 21.11 -6.36
C PRO A 330 5.89 21.00 -5.19
N ARG A 331 4.60 21.25 -5.43
CA ARG A 331 3.55 21.20 -4.41
C ARG A 331 3.48 19.86 -3.68
N ILE A 332 3.67 18.74 -4.38
CA ILE A 332 3.60 17.39 -3.79
C ILE A 332 4.97 16.86 -3.40
N CYS A 333 6.03 17.50 -3.84
CA CYS A 333 7.41 17.08 -3.59
C CYS A 333 8.12 17.91 -2.51
N THR A 334 7.53 19.04 -2.10
CA THR A 334 8.05 19.84 -0.98
C THR A 334 7.53 19.28 0.33
N ASP A 335 8.47 18.84 1.17
CA ASP A 335 8.12 18.27 2.47
C ASP A 335 7.84 19.33 3.52
N VAL A 336 6.94 19.00 4.43
CA VAL A 336 6.57 19.77 5.61
C VAL A 336 6.76 18.86 6.83
N PRO A 337 7.54 19.27 7.84
CA PRO A 337 8.40 20.47 7.86
C PRO A 337 9.56 20.37 6.86
N ALA A 338 10.16 21.51 6.51
CA ALA A 338 11.35 21.51 5.68
C ALA A 338 12.45 20.64 6.30
N GLY A 339 13.06 19.79 5.47
CA GLY A 339 14.09 18.84 5.91
C GLY A 339 13.55 17.51 6.45
N PHE A 340 12.25 17.25 6.36
CA PHE A 340 11.71 15.91 6.65
C PHE A 340 12.32 14.87 5.68
N ASP A 341 12.87 13.78 6.23
CA ASP A 341 13.44 12.68 5.44
C ASP A 341 12.33 11.74 4.93
N ARG A 342 11.68 12.12 3.81
CA ARG A 342 10.65 11.30 3.19
C ARG A 342 11.17 9.91 2.83
N ALA A 343 12.39 9.82 2.29
CA ALA A 343 12.96 8.54 1.91
C ALA A 343 13.21 7.63 3.12
N GLY A 344 13.69 8.20 4.24
CA GLY A 344 13.82 7.50 5.52
C GLY A 344 12.47 7.01 6.03
N PHE A 345 11.49 7.90 6.04
CA PHE A 345 10.12 7.55 6.43
C PHE A 345 9.54 6.41 5.59
N HIS A 346 9.71 6.45 4.26
CA HIS A 346 9.20 5.38 3.38
C HIS A 346 9.90 4.03 3.63
N ARG A 347 11.19 4.02 3.99
CA ARG A 347 11.86 2.77 4.40
C ARG A 347 11.21 2.16 5.65
N GLU A 348 10.86 2.98 6.64
CA GLU A 348 10.17 2.52 7.86
C GLU A 348 8.73 2.12 7.57
N PHE A 349 8.00 2.98 6.85
CA PHE A 349 6.59 2.76 6.47
C PHE A 349 6.40 1.48 5.66
N ASN A 350 7.31 1.18 4.75
CA ASN A 350 7.30 -0.01 3.90
C ASN A 350 7.88 -1.26 4.58
N GLY A 351 8.34 -1.17 5.83
CA GLY A 351 8.90 -2.31 6.56
C GLY A 351 10.29 -2.73 6.13
N GLY A 352 11.04 -1.84 5.52
CA GLY A 352 12.42 -2.07 5.09
C GLY A 352 13.37 -2.23 6.27
N ARG A 353 13.68 -3.48 6.66
CA ARG A 353 14.64 -3.80 7.72
C ARG A 353 16.07 -3.97 7.24
N ASP A 354 16.38 -3.72 6.01
CA ASP A 354 17.74 -3.83 5.51
C ASP A 354 18.45 -2.49 5.57
N ILE A 355 18.65 -2.01 6.79
CA ILE A 355 19.69 -1.04 7.08
C ILE A 355 20.62 -1.69 8.10
N LEU A 356 21.54 -2.49 7.62
CA LEU A 356 22.77 -2.71 8.33
C LEU A 356 23.91 -2.63 7.34
N PRO A 357 24.96 -1.86 7.69
CA PRO A 357 26.21 -1.86 6.97
C PRO A 357 26.89 -3.21 7.08
#